data_1a05318c3cee8b3809434ccbc46f590f
#
_entry.id   1a05318c3cee8b3809434ccbc46f590f
#
_cell.length_a   1.000
_cell.length_b   1.000
_cell.length_c   1.000
_cell.angle_alpha   90.00
_cell.angle_beta   90.00
_cell.angle_gamma   90.00
#
_symmetry.space_group_name_H-M   'P 1'
#
loop_
_entity.id
_entity.type
_entity.pdbx_description
1 polymer ?
#
loop_
_entity_poly.entity_id
_entity_poly.type
_entity_poly.pdbx_seq_one_letter_code
_entity_poly.pdbx_strand_id
1 'polypeptide(L)'
;GSSVGPEAGLTGIIVGMCYWAGDNLKFARQHAKEYSQIGVAASLSVLFHAPLFGLFEVEENTLEESNSEQTVVPAGISSKIFIYGIAIAAATGIYAGLSAVFGSGLSGFPSFEAVEIGKMDYALILLYIIAGCVLAVFYEKTHQITKKTAGKVPAVFREVLAGICLGICGMLIPAVMFSGEEQMGVLMKEYSQYLPLALIGVAFLKVLLTNICIQFGLKGGHFFPVIFAGVCMGYGVGMLICGNAESHLVFASAIVTAALLGGTMKKPLAVTMLLFLCYPVKLFVWIFVAAAAGSKCLSLFDKKKVENKNSVE
;
A
#
# COMPACT_ATOMS: atom_id res chain seq x y z
N GLY A 1 3.54 -1.69 -19.06
CA GLY A 1 3.99 -0.93 -17.91
C GLY A 1 4.53 -1.80 -16.80
N SER A 2 5.34 -1.23 -15.92
CA SER A 2 5.90 -1.95 -14.78
C SER A 2 4.81 -2.33 -13.77
N SER A 3 5.05 -3.40 -12.99
CA SER A 3 4.16 -3.84 -11.91
C SER A 3 4.40 -3.00 -10.63
N VAL A 4 4.26 -1.69 -10.75
CA VAL A 4 4.47 -0.69 -9.68
C VAL A 4 3.47 0.45 -9.82
N GLY A 5 3.18 1.13 -8.72
CA GLY A 5 2.26 2.26 -8.67
C GLY A 5 2.93 3.62 -8.96
N PRO A 6 2.14 4.65 -9.23
CA PRO A 6 2.62 6.01 -9.55
C PRO A 6 3.12 6.78 -8.33
N GLU A 7 2.84 6.31 -7.12
CA GLU A 7 3.03 7.03 -5.87
C GLU A 7 4.49 7.46 -5.63
N ALA A 8 5.47 6.61 -5.93
CA ALA A 8 6.87 6.96 -5.74
C ALA A 8 7.35 8.03 -6.73
N GLY A 9 6.79 8.07 -7.95
CA GLY A 9 7.09 9.11 -8.92
C GLY A 9 6.54 10.47 -8.49
N LEU A 10 5.29 10.50 -8.07
CA LEU A 10 4.62 11.72 -7.60
C LEU A 10 5.27 12.27 -6.32
N THR A 11 5.52 11.42 -5.33
CA THR A 11 6.19 11.85 -4.09
C THR A 11 7.60 12.37 -4.37
N GLY A 12 8.35 11.73 -5.28
CA GLY A 12 9.68 12.19 -5.69
C GLY A 12 9.67 13.58 -6.32
N ILE A 13 8.70 13.87 -7.20
CA ILE A 13 8.54 15.19 -7.81
C ILE A 13 8.22 16.23 -6.73
N ILE A 14 7.28 15.95 -5.84
CA ILE A 14 6.86 16.88 -4.79
C ILE A 14 7.99 17.17 -3.80
N VAL A 15 8.71 16.14 -3.36
CA VAL A 15 9.90 16.31 -2.52
C VAL A 15 10.92 17.18 -3.23
N GLY A 16 11.21 16.93 -4.51
CA GLY A 16 12.12 17.76 -5.30
C GLY A 16 11.67 19.22 -5.39
N MET A 17 10.39 19.47 -5.59
CA MET A 17 9.82 20.84 -5.58
C MET A 17 9.92 21.52 -4.21
N CYS A 18 9.70 20.79 -3.11
CA CYS A 18 9.84 21.32 -1.75
C CYS A 18 11.29 21.71 -1.43
N TYR A 19 12.26 20.87 -1.83
CA TYR A 19 13.68 21.23 -1.68
C TYR A 19 14.07 22.41 -2.56
N TRP A 20 13.61 22.45 -3.82
CA TRP A 20 13.82 23.60 -4.70
C TRP A 20 13.26 24.90 -4.09
N ALA A 21 12.06 24.85 -3.52
CA ALA A 21 11.45 25.99 -2.82
C ALA A 21 12.28 26.38 -1.59
N GLY A 22 12.78 25.43 -0.80
CA GLY A 22 13.67 25.65 0.33
C GLY A 22 14.98 26.35 -0.08
N ASP A 23 15.54 26.01 -1.24
CA ASP A 23 16.78 26.61 -1.74
C ASP A 23 16.58 28.03 -2.29
N ASN A 24 15.44 28.31 -2.92
CA ASN A 24 15.16 29.57 -3.61
C ASN A 24 14.38 30.58 -2.75
N LEU A 25 13.61 30.13 -1.77
CA LEU A 25 12.79 30.99 -0.90
C LEU A 25 13.43 31.12 0.48
N LYS A 26 13.91 32.32 0.82
CA LYS A 26 14.65 32.59 2.08
C LYS A 26 13.91 32.12 3.33
N PHE A 27 12.57 32.25 3.37
CA PHE A 27 11.75 31.83 4.52
C PHE A 27 11.59 30.31 4.63
N ALA A 28 11.77 29.57 3.55
CA ALA A 28 11.58 28.13 3.50
C ALA A 28 12.86 27.33 3.82
N ARG A 29 14.02 28.00 3.75
CA ARG A 29 15.35 27.36 3.80
C ARG A 29 15.61 26.57 5.09
N GLN A 30 15.13 27.06 6.24
CA GLN A 30 15.35 26.42 7.55
C GLN A 30 14.46 25.18 7.77
N HIS A 31 13.35 25.04 7.02
CA HIS A 31 12.31 24.05 7.23
C HIS A 31 12.05 23.16 6.00
N ALA A 32 13.01 23.06 5.08
CA ALA A 32 12.83 22.31 3.83
C ALA A 32 12.44 20.84 4.04
N LYS A 33 12.98 20.18 5.08
CA LYS A 33 12.64 18.81 5.46
C LYS A 33 11.17 18.71 5.93
N GLU A 34 10.72 19.65 6.74
CA GLU A 34 9.32 19.69 7.23
C GLU A 34 8.35 19.97 6.09
N TYR A 35 8.66 20.91 5.20
CA TYR A 35 7.84 21.15 4.00
C TYR A 35 7.76 19.94 3.08
N SER A 36 8.85 19.19 2.95
CA SER A 36 8.81 17.96 2.14
C SER A 36 7.90 16.89 2.74
N GLN A 37 7.91 16.72 4.07
CA GLN A 37 7.00 15.78 4.75
C GLN A 37 5.53 16.21 4.59
N ILE A 38 5.23 17.50 4.78
CA ILE A 38 3.88 18.06 4.56
C ILE A 38 3.44 17.86 3.10
N GLY A 39 4.33 18.12 2.14
CA GLY A 39 4.07 17.94 0.72
C GLY A 39 3.80 16.47 0.36
N VAL A 40 4.56 15.53 0.91
CA VAL A 40 4.33 14.08 0.74
C VAL A 40 2.98 13.67 1.31
N ALA A 41 2.66 14.09 2.55
CA ALA A 41 1.35 13.80 3.15
C ALA A 41 0.18 14.34 2.32
N ALA A 42 0.29 15.58 1.83
CA ALA A 42 -0.72 16.19 0.98
C ALA A 42 -0.87 15.45 -0.36
N SER A 43 0.26 15.04 -0.98
CA SER A 43 0.24 14.33 -2.26
C SER A 43 -0.36 12.93 -2.15
N LEU A 44 0.00 12.19 -1.10
CA LEU A 44 -0.57 10.87 -0.84
C LEU A 44 -2.07 10.97 -0.54
N SER A 45 -2.48 12.00 0.20
CA SER A 45 -3.90 12.27 0.49
C SER A 45 -4.72 12.51 -0.78
N VAL A 46 -4.17 13.27 -1.74
CA VAL A 46 -4.82 13.51 -3.03
C VAL A 46 -4.80 12.27 -3.91
N LEU A 47 -3.64 11.60 -4.02
CA LEU A 47 -3.46 10.41 -4.86
C LEU A 47 -4.43 9.28 -4.50
N PHE A 48 -4.56 9.03 -3.20
CA PHE A 48 -5.44 7.97 -2.70
C PHE A 48 -6.87 8.46 -2.43
N HIS A 49 -7.17 9.74 -2.63
CA HIS A 49 -8.42 10.39 -2.19
C HIS A 49 -8.69 10.20 -0.69
N ALA A 50 -7.64 9.99 0.11
CA ALA A 50 -7.67 9.63 1.52
C ALA A 50 -7.00 10.72 2.39
N PRO A 51 -7.70 11.82 2.71
CA PRO A 51 -7.08 12.95 3.43
C PRO A 51 -6.50 12.53 4.79
N LEU A 52 -7.12 11.59 5.49
CA LEU A 52 -6.64 11.11 6.77
C LEU A 52 -5.43 10.16 6.65
N PHE A 53 -5.28 9.45 5.54
CA PHE A 53 -4.14 8.55 5.32
C PHE A 53 -2.80 9.28 5.38
N GLY A 54 -2.66 10.39 4.63
CA GLY A 54 -1.42 11.16 4.61
C GLY A 54 -1.05 11.74 5.99
N LEU A 55 -2.05 12.13 6.79
CA LEU A 55 -1.84 12.61 8.14
C LEU A 55 -1.26 11.52 9.06
N PHE A 56 -1.90 10.35 9.10
CA PHE A 56 -1.51 9.25 9.99
C PHE A 56 -0.24 8.53 9.52
N GLU A 57 0.01 8.49 8.23
CA GLU A 57 1.24 7.89 7.67
C GLU A 57 2.48 8.64 8.16
N VAL A 58 2.44 9.98 8.18
CA VAL A 58 3.54 10.80 8.66
C VAL A 58 3.65 10.78 10.19
N GLU A 59 2.52 10.76 10.91
CA GLU A 59 2.53 10.72 12.37
C GLU A 59 3.14 9.39 12.88
N GLU A 60 2.77 8.26 12.31
CA GLU A 60 3.37 6.97 12.67
C GLU A 60 4.86 6.91 12.31
N ASN A 61 5.33 7.57 11.25
CA ASN A 61 6.77 7.72 10.94
C ASN A 61 7.51 8.54 12.01
N THR A 62 6.92 9.64 12.46
CA THR A 62 7.56 10.48 13.48
C THR A 62 7.65 9.81 14.84
N LEU A 63 6.72 8.92 15.18
CA LEU A 63 6.78 8.11 16.40
C LEU A 63 7.89 7.04 16.34
N GLU A 64 8.17 6.49 15.17
CA GLU A 64 9.29 5.54 14.97
C GLU A 64 10.64 6.28 15.01
N GLU A 65 10.76 7.47 14.42
CA GLU A 65 11.97 8.29 14.44
C GLU A 65 12.27 8.87 15.82
N SER A 66 11.28 9.17 16.65
CA SER A 66 11.48 9.69 18.01
C SER A 66 12.06 8.66 18.99
N ASN A 67 11.99 7.37 18.66
CA ASN A 67 12.67 6.30 19.38
C ASN A 67 14.15 6.13 18.96
N SER A 68 14.60 6.81 17.91
CA SER A 68 15.99 6.91 17.50
C SER A 68 16.41 8.38 17.67
N GLU A 69 17.28 8.62 18.67
CA GLU A 69 17.80 9.92 19.11
C GLU A 69 18.10 10.90 17.96
N GLN A 70 17.18 11.79 17.66
CA GLN A 70 17.46 13.16 17.21
C GLN A 70 16.19 14.01 17.32
N THR A 71 16.11 14.74 18.41
CA THR A 71 15.08 15.73 18.74
C THR A 71 15.10 16.90 17.76
N VAL A 72 14.18 16.89 16.81
CA VAL A 72 13.70 18.14 16.21
C VAL A 72 12.55 18.64 17.08
N VAL A 73 12.60 19.92 17.44
CA VAL A 73 11.72 20.64 18.38
C VAL A 73 10.27 20.16 18.27
N PRO A 74 9.64 19.73 19.36
CA PRO A 74 8.25 19.32 19.33
C PRO A 74 7.35 20.56 19.22
N ALA A 75 7.01 20.94 18.00
CA ALA A 75 5.79 21.69 17.81
C ALA A 75 4.67 20.82 18.39
N GLY A 76 3.85 21.35 19.28
CA GLY A 76 2.82 20.58 19.95
C GLY A 76 1.98 19.82 18.93
N ILE A 77 1.58 18.58 19.22
CA ILE A 77 0.83 17.66 18.34
C ILE A 77 -0.32 18.39 17.63
N SER A 78 -1.03 19.28 18.34
CA SER A 78 -2.10 20.12 17.80
C SER A 78 -1.65 21.04 16.66
N SER A 79 -0.45 21.62 16.73
CA SER A 79 0.07 22.54 15.71
C SER A 79 0.47 21.79 14.44
N LYS A 80 1.05 20.60 14.59
CA LYS A 80 1.38 19.74 13.43
C LYS A 80 0.11 19.29 12.71
N ILE A 81 -0.85 18.73 13.42
CA ILE A 81 -2.14 18.28 12.85
C ILE A 81 -2.82 19.45 12.10
N PHE A 82 -2.78 20.66 12.64
CA PHE A 82 -3.38 21.82 12.01
C PHE A 82 -2.68 22.20 10.69
N ILE A 83 -1.34 22.23 10.66
CA ILE A 83 -0.57 22.56 9.46
C ILE A 83 -0.76 21.49 8.36
N TYR A 84 -0.67 20.20 8.73
CA TYR A 84 -0.93 19.11 7.79
C TYR A 84 -2.37 19.12 7.27
N GLY A 85 -3.34 19.38 8.15
CA GLY A 85 -4.75 19.49 7.79
C GLY A 85 -5.01 20.61 6.76
N ILE A 86 -4.41 21.80 6.96
CA ILE A 86 -4.52 22.90 6.00
C ILE A 86 -3.87 22.52 4.66
N ALA A 87 -2.67 21.92 4.66
CA ALA A 87 -1.98 21.55 3.44
C ALA A 87 -2.76 20.48 2.65
N ILE A 88 -3.31 19.48 3.32
CA ILE A 88 -4.14 18.44 2.72
C ILE A 88 -5.45 19.03 2.16
N ALA A 89 -6.11 19.90 2.92
CA ALA A 89 -7.34 20.58 2.47
C ALA A 89 -7.08 21.47 1.26
N ALA A 90 -5.97 22.22 1.26
CA ALA A 90 -5.58 23.05 0.13
C ALA A 90 -5.27 22.21 -1.12
N ALA A 91 -4.48 21.14 -0.98
CA ALA A 91 -4.14 20.25 -2.08
C ALA A 91 -5.39 19.56 -2.66
N THR A 92 -6.28 19.07 -1.80
CA THR A 92 -7.54 18.43 -2.22
C THR A 92 -8.49 19.45 -2.90
N GLY A 93 -8.56 20.67 -2.37
CA GLY A 93 -9.36 21.73 -2.95
C GLY A 93 -8.86 22.16 -4.34
N ILE A 94 -7.54 22.33 -4.50
CA ILE A 94 -6.92 22.64 -5.81
C ILE A 94 -7.16 21.50 -6.79
N TYR A 95 -6.96 20.25 -6.37
CA TYR A 95 -7.21 19.07 -7.19
C TYR A 95 -8.67 19.01 -7.65
N ALA A 96 -9.64 19.19 -6.75
CA ALA A 96 -11.06 19.21 -7.08
C ALA A 96 -11.40 20.34 -8.07
N GLY A 97 -10.84 21.54 -7.88
CA GLY A 97 -11.01 22.67 -8.78
C GLY A 97 -10.45 22.40 -10.19
N LEU A 98 -9.23 21.84 -10.28
CA LEU A 98 -8.63 21.47 -11.56
C LEU A 98 -9.41 20.35 -12.25
N SER A 99 -9.85 19.32 -11.52
CA SER A 99 -10.68 18.25 -12.06
C SER A 99 -12.00 18.75 -12.62
N ALA A 100 -12.62 19.73 -11.98
CA ALA A 100 -13.86 20.35 -12.46
C ALA A 100 -13.63 21.14 -13.76
N VAL A 101 -12.47 21.78 -13.92
CA VAL A 101 -12.15 22.58 -15.11
C VAL A 101 -11.73 21.71 -16.29
N PHE A 102 -10.89 20.70 -16.04
CA PHE A 102 -10.32 19.87 -17.11
C PHE A 102 -11.10 18.58 -17.39
N GLY A 103 -12.13 18.28 -16.61
CA GLY A 103 -12.98 17.10 -16.79
C GLY A 103 -12.26 15.76 -16.59
N SER A 104 -11.03 15.78 -16.05
CA SER A 104 -10.21 14.61 -15.79
C SER A 104 -10.00 14.44 -14.28
N GLY A 105 -10.72 13.49 -13.67
CA GLY A 105 -10.38 13.01 -12.34
C GLY A 105 -9.30 11.93 -12.44
N LEU A 106 -8.35 11.89 -11.51
CA LEU A 106 -7.63 10.63 -11.26
C LEU A 106 -8.69 9.60 -10.87
N SER A 107 -8.69 8.45 -11.53
CA SER A 107 -9.47 7.32 -11.05
C SER A 107 -8.91 6.97 -9.67
N GLY A 108 -9.66 7.25 -8.63
CA GLY A 108 -9.32 6.80 -7.29
C GLY A 108 -9.46 5.28 -7.20
N PHE A 109 -9.12 4.72 -6.04
CA PHE A 109 -9.42 3.31 -5.79
C PHE A 109 -10.90 3.02 -6.05
N PRO A 110 -11.23 1.90 -6.71
CA PRO A 110 -12.61 1.48 -6.82
C PRO A 110 -13.20 1.28 -5.41
N SER A 111 -14.37 1.85 -5.18
CA SER A 111 -15.11 1.67 -3.94
C SER A 111 -15.93 0.39 -4.00
N PHE A 112 -15.78 -0.44 -2.99
CA PHE A 112 -16.60 -1.64 -2.83
C PHE A 112 -18.00 -1.28 -2.31
N GLU A 113 -19.01 -1.98 -2.80
CA GLU A 113 -20.40 -1.74 -2.39
C GLU A 113 -20.66 -2.11 -0.93
N ALA A 114 -21.82 -1.69 -0.42
CA ALA A 114 -22.22 -1.96 0.96
C ALA A 114 -22.33 -3.47 1.21
N VAL A 115 -21.81 -3.92 2.35
CA VAL A 115 -21.75 -5.34 2.75
C VAL A 115 -22.68 -5.60 3.90
N GLU A 116 -23.41 -6.70 3.84
CA GLU A 116 -24.09 -7.29 4.99
C GLU A 116 -23.18 -8.36 5.61
N ILE A 117 -22.69 -8.09 6.82
CA ILE A 117 -21.81 -9.00 7.53
C ILE A 117 -22.64 -10.11 8.16
N GLY A 118 -22.44 -11.34 7.70
CA GLY A 118 -23.10 -12.52 8.23
C GLY A 118 -22.34 -13.18 9.38
N LYS A 119 -22.98 -14.12 10.08
CA LYS A 119 -22.31 -14.90 11.14
C LYS A 119 -21.11 -15.71 10.62
N MET A 120 -21.18 -16.14 9.37
CA MET A 120 -20.12 -16.86 8.67
C MET A 120 -18.85 -16.00 8.56
N ASP A 121 -19.00 -14.70 8.24
CA ASP A 121 -17.87 -13.79 8.07
C ASP A 121 -17.08 -13.63 9.37
N TYR A 122 -17.77 -13.52 10.50
CA TYR A 122 -17.12 -13.46 11.82
C TYR A 122 -16.33 -14.74 12.13
N ALA A 123 -16.85 -15.91 11.78
CA ALA A 123 -16.17 -17.18 11.99
C ALA A 123 -14.89 -17.30 11.13
N LEU A 124 -14.90 -16.68 9.94
CA LEU A 124 -13.80 -16.77 8.98
C LEU A 124 -12.76 -15.65 9.10
N ILE A 125 -12.98 -14.64 9.95
CA ILE A 125 -12.05 -13.52 10.14
C ILE A 125 -10.61 -13.99 10.36
N LEU A 126 -10.42 -14.95 11.26
CA LEU A 126 -9.09 -15.46 11.59
C LEU A 126 -8.40 -16.09 10.38
N LEU A 127 -9.14 -16.81 9.56
CA LEU A 127 -8.63 -17.41 8.33
C LEU A 127 -8.20 -16.34 7.32
N TYR A 128 -9.00 -15.29 7.14
CA TYR A 128 -8.67 -14.18 6.25
C TYR A 128 -7.44 -13.39 6.75
N ILE A 129 -7.34 -13.17 8.05
CA ILE A 129 -6.13 -12.56 8.66
C ILE A 129 -4.90 -13.43 8.39
N ILE A 130 -5.00 -14.75 8.58
CA ILE A 130 -3.89 -15.69 8.30
C ILE A 130 -3.49 -15.62 6.82
N ALA A 131 -4.45 -15.61 5.90
CA ALA A 131 -4.17 -15.49 4.47
C ALA A 131 -3.42 -14.19 4.14
N GLY A 132 -3.82 -13.05 4.72
CA GLY A 132 -3.13 -11.78 4.58
C GLY A 132 -1.72 -11.79 5.19
N CYS A 133 -1.55 -12.40 6.37
CA CYS A 133 -0.25 -12.58 7.02
C CYS A 133 0.70 -13.47 6.20
N VAL A 134 0.20 -14.56 5.62
CA VAL A 134 1.00 -15.42 4.73
C VAL A 134 1.52 -14.63 3.52
N LEU A 135 0.67 -13.82 2.92
CA LEU A 135 1.06 -12.98 1.79
C LEU A 135 2.04 -11.87 2.22
N ALA A 136 1.88 -11.29 3.43
CA ALA A 136 2.82 -10.32 3.99
C ALA A 136 4.21 -10.92 4.27
N VAL A 137 4.26 -12.13 4.84
CA VAL A 137 5.53 -12.87 5.03
C VAL A 137 6.16 -13.21 3.69
N PHE A 138 5.36 -13.59 2.70
CA PHE A 138 5.86 -13.83 1.34
C PHE A 138 6.42 -12.56 0.71
N TYR A 139 5.73 -11.41 0.87
CA TYR A 139 6.22 -10.10 0.43
C TYR A 139 7.61 -9.81 1.04
N GLU A 140 7.76 -9.91 2.34
CA GLU A 140 9.02 -9.62 3.03
C GLU A 140 10.15 -10.57 2.62
N LYS A 141 9.86 -11.88 2.50
CA LYS A 141 10.85 -12.86 2.02
C LYS A 141 11.30 -12.57 0.59
N THR A 142 10.37 -12.32 -0.32
CA THR A 142 10.68 -12.00 -1.72
C THR A 142 11.42 -10.67 -1.84
N HIS A 143 11.05 -9.66 -1.03
CA HIS A 143 11.77 -8.40 -0.94
C HIS A 143 13.25 -8.60 -0.58
N GLN A 144 13.53 -9.41 0.45
CA GLN A 144 14.89 -9.69 0.89
C GLN A 144 15.69 -10.50 -0.15
N ILE A 145 15.07 -11.50 -0.78
CA ILE A 145 15.71 -12.32 -1.82
C ILE A 145 16.03 -11.47 -3.04
N THR A 146 15.06 -10.71 -3.54
CA THR A 146 15.24 -9.86 -4.72
C THR A 146 16.28 -8.76 -4.47
N LYS A 147 16.29 -8.15 -3.28
CA LYS A 147 17.31 -7.18 -2.87
C LYS A 147 18.72 -7.77 -2.89
N LYS A 148 18.89 -8.97 -2.35
CA LYS A 148 20.20 -9.67 -2.37
C LYS A 148 20.62 -10.06 -3.79
N THR A 149 19.69 -10.50 -4.62
CA THR A 149 19.94 -10.89 -6.00
C THR A 149 20.29 -9.66 -6.86
N ALA A 150 19.51 -8.59 -6.72
CA ALA A 150 19.79 -7.33 -7.40
C ALA A 150 21.17 -6.75 -7.05
N GLY A 151 21.63 -6.91 -5.79
CA GLY A 151 22.98 -6.49 -5.38
C GLY A 151 24.11 -7.22 -6.10
N LYS A 152 23.87 -8.42 -6.63
CA LYS A 152 24.87 -9.21 -7.39
C LYS A 152 24.88 -8.93 -8.89
N VAL A 153 23.84 -8.25 -9.40
CA VAL A 153 23.70 -7.95 -10.83
C VAL A 153 24.24 -6.53 -11.09
N PRO A 154 25.06 -6.31 -12.13
CA PRO A 154 25.50 -4.97 -12.53
C PRO A 154 24.31 -4.05 -12.82
N ALA A 155 24.40 -2.77 -12.44
CA ALA A 155 23.29 -1.81 -12.51
C ALA A 155 22.65 -1.74 -13.90
N VAL A 156 23.45 -1.75 -14.97
CA VAL A 156 22.99 -1.67 -16.35
C VAL A 156 22.06 -2.82 -16.77
N PHE A 157 22.23 -4.01 -16.19
CA PHE A 157 21.45 -5.19 -16.55
C PHE A 157 20.22 -5.39 -15.66
N ARG A 158 20.11 -4.71 -14.51
CA ARG A 158 19.01 -4.90 -13.57
C ARG A 158 17.66 -4.56 -14.20
N GLU A 159 17.54 -3.37 -14.76
CA GLU A 159 16.30 -2.89 -15.36
C GLU A 159 15.88 -3.74 -16.56
N VAL A 160 16.83 -4.18 -17.36
CA VAL A 160 16.58 -5.07 -18.50
C VAL A 160 16.03 -6.42 -18.05
N LEU A 161 16.64 -7.03 -17.03
CA LEU A 161 16.17 -8.31 -16.47
C LEU A 161 14.77 -8.19 -15.86
N ALA A 162 14.50 -7.10 -15.13
CA ALA A 162 13.15 -6.83 -14.61
C ALA A 162 12.14 -6.67 -15.75
N GLY A 163 12.51 -5.96 -16.83
CA GLY A 163 11.68 -5.78 -18.01
C GLY A 163 11.37 -7.09 -18.73
N ILE A 164 12.36 -7.96 -18.89
CA ILE A 164 12.17 -9.29 -19.51
C ILE A 164 11.24 -10.15 -18.62
N CYS A 165 11.50 -10.22 -17.33
CA CYS A 165 10.68 -10.98 -16.39
C CYS A 165 9.21 -10.51 -16.41
N LEU A 166 9.02 -9.20 -16.37
CA LEU A 166 7.70 -8.58 -16.46
C LEU A 166 7.03 -8.86 -17.80
N GLY A 167 7.77 -8.76 -18.91
CA GLY A 167 7.24 -9.02 -20.25
C GLY A 167 6.75 -10.46 -20.41
N ILE A 168 7.52 -11.45 -19.97
CA ILE A 168 7.12 -12.86 -20.01
C ILE A 168 5.87 -13.10 -19.14
N CYS A 169 5.88 -12.62 -17.89
CA CYS A 169 4.73 -12.79 -16.99
C CYS A 169 3.49 -12.04 -17.50
N GLY A 170 3.66 -10.84 -18.04
CA GLY A 170 2.56 -10.04 -18.59
C GLY A 170 1.94 -10.60 -19.84
N MET A 171 2.71 -11.30 -20.68
CA MET A 171 2.18 -12.02 -21.85
C MET A 171 1.33 -13.23 -21.45
N LEU A 172 1.70 -13.90 -20.36
CA LEU A 172 0.98 -15.07 -19.86
C LEU A 172 -0.24 -14.68 -19.02
N ILE A 173 -0.10 -13.67 -18.18
CA ILE A 173 -1.12 -13.21 -17.23
C ILE A 173 -1.15 -11.67 -17.26
N PRO A 174 -1.91 -11.03 -18.16
CA PRO A 174 -1.97 -9.56 -18.27
C PRO A 174 -2.36 -8.85 -16.98
N ALA A 175 -3.12 -9.49 -16.10
CA ALA A 175 -3.56 -8.93 -14.82
C ALA A 175 -2.40 -8.56 -13.86
N VAL A 176 -1.19 -9.10 -14.05
CA VAL A 176 -0.04 -8.76 -13.21
C VAL A 176 0.72 -7.52 -13.67
N MET A 177 0.41 -6.99 -14.84
CA MET A 177 1.02 -5.76 -15.35
C MET A 177 0.42 -4.52 -14.65
N PHE A 178 1.09 -3.40 -14.78
CA PHE A 178 0.69 -2.09 -14.23
C PHE A 178 0.50 -2.06 -12.71
N SER A 179 -0.11 -1.01 -12.20
CA SER A 179 -0.39 -0.84 -10.76
C SER A 179 -1.42 -1.84 -10.20
N GLY A 180 -2.39 -2.26 -11.01
CA GLY A 180 -3.51 -3.10 -10.59
C GLY A 180 -4.80 -2.34 -10.31
N GLU A 181 -4.81 -1.03 -10.42
CA GLU A 181 -5.97 -0.17 -10.16
C GLU A 181 -7.13 -0.46 -11.12
N GLU A 182 -6.86 -0.42 -12.43
CA GLU A 182 -7.86 -0.77 -13.46
C GLU A 182 -8.26 -2.24 -13.37
N GLN A 183 -7.30 -3.13 -13.16
CA GLN A 183 -7.53 -4.57 -13.04
C GLN A 183 -8.42 -4.91 -11.82
N MET A 184 -8.33 -4.13 -10.75
CA MET A 184 -9.20 -4.28 -9.59
C MET A 184 -10.65 -3.96 -9.95
N GLY A 185 -10.89 -2.88 -10.72
CA GLY A 185 -12.22 -2.53 -11.22
C GLY A 185 -12.82 -3.62 -12.13
N VAL A 186 -12.00 -4.27 -12.97
CA VAL A 186 -12.41 -5.42 -13.79
C VAL A 186 -12.71 -6.63 -12.90
N LEU A 187 -11.84 -6.95 -11.97
CA LEU A 187 -12.02 -8.08 -11.05
C LEU A 187 -13.32 -7.97 -10.27
N MET A 188 -13.67 -6.79 -9.75
CA MET A 188 -14.90 -6.57 -9.01
C MET A 188 -16.16 -6.85 -9.81
N LYS A 189 -16.13 -6.63 -11.14
CA LYS A 189 -17.28 -6.87 -12.03
C LYS A 189 -17.34 -8.31 -12.55
N GLU A 190 -16.19 -8.92 -12.77
CA GLU A 190 -16.06 -10.18 -13.50
C GLU A 190 -15.48 -11.32 -12.65
N TYR A 191 -15.45 -11.16 -11.30
CA TYR A 191 -14.83 -12.15 -10.40
C TYR A 191 -15.34 -13.58 -10.60
N SER A 192 -16.61 -13.76 -10.96
CA SER A 192 -17.23 -15.08 -11.16
C SER A 192 -16.66 -15.86 -12.35
N GLN A 193 -15.96 -15.19 -13.27
CA GLN A 193 -15.31 -15.81 -14.43
C GLN A 193 -13.92 -16.39 -14.09
N TYR A 194 -13.35 -16.00 -12.95
CA TYR A 194 -12.02 -16.44 -12.54
C TYR A 194 -12.08 -17.67 -11.64
N LEU A 195 -11.12 -18.57 -11.84
CA LEU A 195 -10.92 -19.68 -10.91
C LEU A 195 -10.32 -19.16 -9.59
N PRO A 196 -10.84 -19.56 -8.41
CA PRO A 196 -10.35 -19.10 -7.12
C PRO A 196 -8.84 -19.32 -6.93
N LEU A 197 -8.33 -20.48 -7.33
CA LEU A 197 -6.89 -20.79 -7.26
C LEU A 197 -6.04 -19.92 -8.18
N ALA A 198 -6.59 -19.52 -9.33
CA ALA A 198 -5.90 -18.60 -10.24
C ALA A 198 -5.75 -17.22 -9.62
N LEU A 199 -6.77 -16.70 -8.92
CA LEU A 199 -6.69 -15.42 -8.19
C LEU A 199 -5.65 -15.47 -7.08
N ILE A 200 -5.58 -16.56 -6.34
CA ILE A 200 -4.54 -16.77 -5.32
C ILE A 200 -3.15 -16.77 -5.98
N GLY A 201 -3.00 -17.47 -7.10
CA GLY A 201 -1.75 -17.48 -7.88
C GLY A 201 -1.35 -16.11 -8.38
N VAL A 202 -2.30 -15.31 -8.89
CA VAL A 202 -2.09 -13.93 -9.32
C VAL A 202 -1.62 -13.06 -8.14
N ALA A 203 -2.18 -13.23 -6.94
CA ALA A 203 -1.76 -12.50 -5.75
C ALA A 203 -0.28 -12.71 -5.42
N PHE A 204 0.18 -13.97 -5.38
CA PHE A 204 1.59 -14.28 -5.13
C PHE A 204 2.51 -13.79 -6.25
N LEU A 205 2.11 -13.99 -7.50
CA LEU A 205 2.89 -13.55 -8.67
C LEU A 205 3.00 -12.02 -8.71
N LYS A 206 1.92 -11.29 -8.40
CA LYS A 206 1.90 -9.82 -8.33
C LYS A 206 2.89 -9.30 -7.29
N VAL A 207 2.87 -9.85 -6.08
CA VAL A 207 3.81 -9.50 -5.01
C VAL A 207 5.26 -9.76 -5.44
N LEU A 208 5.53 -10.91 -6.04
CA LEU A 208 6.87 -11.26 -6.52
C LEU A 208 7.37 -10.28 -7.61
N LEU A 209 6.54 -10.02 -8.62
CA LEU A 209 6.89 -9.11 -9.72
C LEU A 209 7.09 -7.67 -9.23
N THR A 210 6.25 -7.19 -8.30
CA THR A 210 6.41 -5.87 -7.69
C THR A 210 7.78 -5.75 -7.01
N ASN A 211 8.16 -6.75 -6.21
CA ASN A 211 9.46 -6.77 -5.55
C ASN A 211 10.62 -6.85 -6.56
N ILE A 212 10.50 -7.64 -7.62
CA ILE A 212 11.50 -7.68 -8.69
C ILE A 212 11.61 -6.31 -9.35
N CYS A 213 10.50 -5.70 -9.78
CA CYS A 213 10.51 -4.40 -10.43
C CYS A 213 11.22 -3.34 -9.58
N ILE A 214 10.85 -3.21 -8.31
CA ILE A 214 11.41 -2.19 -7.40
C ILE A 214 12.89 -2.45 -7.12
N GLN A 215 13.26 -3.66 -6.74
CA GLN A 215 14.64 -3.96 -6.34
C GLN A 215 15.63 -3.96 -7.53
N PHE A 216 15.14 -4.20 -8.73
CA PHE A 216 15.95 -4.13 -9.95
C PHE A 216 15.95 -2.75 -10.60
N GLY A 217 15.39 -1.72 -9.95
CA GLY A 217 15.57 -0.32 -10.34
C GLY A 217 14.44 0.29 -11.16
N LEU A 218 13.35 -0.43 -11.41
CA LEU A 218 12.15 0.18 -12.01
C LEU A 218 11.50 1.12 -10.99
N LYS A 219 11.42 2.39 -11.33
CA LYS A 219 10.88 3.43 -10.43
C LYS A 219 9.36 3.30 -10.31
N GLY A 220 8.88 3.20 -9.09
CA GLY A 220 7.45 3.16 -8.77
C GLY A 220 7.20 2.74 -7.33
N GLY A 221 5.96 2.83 -6.89
CA GLY A 221 5.53 2.48 -5.55
C GLY A 221 4.97 1.06 -5.46
N HIS A 222 4.80 0.59 -4.27
CA HIS A 222 4.31 -0.76 -4.00
C HIS A 222 2.86 -0.81 -3.49
N PHE A 223 2.26 0.34 -3.12
CA PHE A 223 0.94 0.37 -2.49
C PHE A 223 -0.16 -0.25 -3.37
N PHE A 224 -0.37 0.29 -4.56
CA PHE A 224 -1.41 -0.20 -5.46
C PHE A 224 -1.24 -1.68 -5.83
N PRO A 225 -0.04 -2.15 -6.23
CA PRO A 225 0.17 -3.56 -6.52
C PRO A 225 -0.11 -4.48 -5.33
N VAL A 226 0.26 -4.06 -4.11
CA VAL A 226 0.04 -4.83 -2.88
C VAL A 226 -1.44 -4.87 -2.52
N ILE A 227 -2.17 -3.75 -2.68
CA ILE A 227 -3.64 -3.73 -2.49
C ILE A 227 -4.31 -4.67 -3.47
N PHE A 228 -3.97 -4.60 -4.76
CA PHE A 228 -4.53 -5.51 -5.77
C PHE A 228 -4.23 -6.97 -5.45
N ALA A 229 -3.02 -7.30 -5.01
CA ALA A 229 -2.68 -8.65 -4.57
C ALA A 229 -3.52 -9.11 -3.36
N GLY A 230 -3.74 -8.20 -2.40
CA GLY A 230 -4.62 -8.47 -1.25
C GLY A 230 -6.06 -8.74 -1.66
N VAL A 231 -6.59 -7.95 -2.60
CA VAL A 231 -7.94 -8.15 -3.16
C VAL A 231 -8.03 -9.49 -3.88
N CYS A 232 -7.08 -9.82 -4.78
CA CYS A 232 -7.04 -11.12 -5.47
C CYS A 232 -7.01 -12.30 -4.48
N MET A 233 -6.19 -12.21 -3.44
CA MET A 233 -6.10 -13.24 -2.40
C MET A 233 -7.42 -13.36 -1.63
N GLY A 234 -8.03 -12.21 -1.26
CA GLY A 234 -9.31 -12.19 -0.54
C GLY A 234 -10.45 -12.78 -1.35
N TYR A 235 -10.57 -12.40 -2.62
CA TYR A 235 -11.55 -13.01 -3.53
C TYR A 235 -11.29 -14.49 -3.72
N GLY A 236 -10.03 -14.89 -3.99
CA GLY A 236 -9.68 -16.29 -4.18
C GLY A 236 -10.01 -17.17 -2.98
N VAL A 237 -9.62 -16.77 -1.77
CA VAL A 237 -9.92 -17.50 -0.53
C VAL A 237 -11.41 -17.44 -0.20
N GLY A 238 -12.06 -16.29 -0.37
CA GLY A 238 -13.49 -16.12 -0.15
C GLY A 238 -14.33 -17.03 -1.05
N MET A 239 -14.02 -17.07 -2.34
CA MET A 239 -14.72 -17.94 -3.32
C MET A 239 -14.57 -19.43 -3.01
N LEU A 240 -13.40 -19.87 -2.52
CA LEU A 240 -13.20 -21.28 -2.12
C LEU A 240 -14.10 -21.71 -0.97
N ILE A 241 -14.48 -20.78 -0.09
CA ILE A 241 -15.20 -21.12 1.15
C ILE A 241 -16.68 -20.74 1.07
N CYS A 242 -16.99 -19.55 0.57
CA CYS A 242 -18.34 -18.98 0.55
C CYS A 242 -18.96 -19.01 -0.85
N GLY A 243 -18.25 -19.51 -1.87
CA GLY A 243 -18.70 -19.43 -3.25
C GLY A 243 -18.71 -17.99 -3.78
N ASN A 244 -19.63 -17.69 -4.71
CA ASN A 244 -19.66 -16.41 -5.42
C ASN A 244 -20.58 -15.36 -4.75
N ALA A 245 -20.80 -15.43 -3.45
CA ALA A 245 -21.60 -14.43 -2.74
C ALA A 245 -20.81 -13.15 -2.51
N GLU A 246 -21.10 -12.10 -3.27
CA GLU A 246 -20.34 -10.85 -3.36
C GLU A 246 -20.06 -10.21 -1.99
N SER A 247 -21.05 -10.16 -1.10
CA SER A 247 -20.88 -9.58 0.23
C SER A 247 -19.77 -10.25 1.04
N HIS A 248 -19.65 -11.58 0.97
CA HIS A 248 -18.60 -12.34 1.65
C HIS A 248 -17.23 -12.10 1.00
N LEU A 249 -17.18 -11.94 -0.32
CA LEU A 249 -15.92 -11.69 -1.05
C LEU A 249 -15.37 -10.30 -0.73
N VAL A 250 -16.24 -9.28 -0.64
CA VAL A 250 -15.82 -7.92 -0.24
C VAL A 250 -15.30 -7.93 1.19
N PHE A 251 -15.98 -8.63 2.11
CA PHE A 251 -15.48 -8.79 3.48
C PHE A 251 -14.11 -9.48 3.52
N ALA A 252 -13.98 -10.62 2.84
CA ALA A 252 -12.72 -11.35 2.76
C ALA A 252 -11.59 -10.49 2.20
N SER A 253 -11.84 -9.76 1.10
CA SER A 253 -10.84 -8.88 0.48
C SER A 253 -10.42 -7.75 1.41
N ALA A 254 -11.35 -7.15 2.16
CA ALA A 254 -11.04 -6.09 3.12
C ALA A 254 -10.09 -6.60 4.23
N ILE A 255 -10.39 -7.76 4.82
CA ILE A 255 -9.61 -8.32 5.92
C ILE A 255 -8.23 -8.79 5.46
N VAL A 256 -8.17 -9.50 4.32
CA VAL A 256 -6.89 -9.97 3.75
C VAL A 256 -5.98 -8.80 3.38
N THR A 257 -6.54 -7.79 2.69
CA THR A 257 -5.77 -6.60 2.27
C THR A 257 -5.30 -5.80 3.48
N ALA A 258 -6.13 -5.64 4.50
CA ALA A 258 -5.76 -4.96 5.74
C ALA A 258 -4.64 -5.68 6.48
N ALA A 259 -4.70 -7.00 6.61
CA ALA A 259 -3.66 -7.79 7.25
C ALA A 259 -2.33 -7.77 6.46
N LEU A 260 -2.41 -7.83 5.13
CA LEU A 260 -1.24 -7.72 4.24
C LEU A 260 -0.57 -6.35 4.37
N LEU A 261 -1.33 -5.27 4.21
CA LEU A 261 -0.80 -3.90 4.32
C LEU A 261 -0.31 -3.59 5.74
N GLY A 262 -1.05 -4.02 6.76
CA GLY A 262 -0.64 -3.88 8.15
C GLY A 262 0.73 -4.54 8.43
N GLY A 263 0.97 -5.72 7.84
CA GLY A 263 2.27 -6.39 7.90
C GLY A 263 3.36 -5.63 7.16
N THR A 264 3.11 -5.21 5.92
CA THR A 264 4.14 -4.57 5.08
C THR A 264 4.48 -3.15 5.53
N MET A 265 3.48 -2.36 5.93
CA MET A 265 3.67 -0.97 6.38
C MET A 265 4.02 -0.85 7.87
N LYS A 266 3.60 -1.82 8.69
CA LYS A 266 3.70 -1.79 10.16
C LYS A 266 2.94 -0.62 10.82
N LYS A 267 2.01 0.01 10.11
CA LYS A 267 1.25 1.20 10.48
C LYS A 267 -0.26 0.93 10.41
N PRO A 268 -0.85 0.34 11.44
CA PRO A 268 -2.24 -0.11 11.39
C PRO A 268 -3.25 1.02 11.23
N LEU A 269 -3.01 2.20 11.81
CA LEU A 269 -3.90 3.35 11.69
C LEU A 269 -3.90 3.92 10.26
N ALA A 270 -2.72 4.15 9.69
CA ALA A 270 -2.59 4.64 8.32
C ALA A 270 -3.26 3.68 7.33
N VAL A 271 -3.01 2.37 7.46
CA VAL A 271 -3.67 1.33 6.63
C VAL A 271 -5.19 1.39 6.76
N THR A 272 -5.70 1.56 7.97
CA THR A 272 -7.15 1.62 8.20
C THR A 272 -7.76 2.85 7.51
N MET A 273 -7.10 4.01 7.62
CA MET A 273 -7.55 5.23 6.97
C MET A 273 -7.45 5.19 5.45
N LEU A 274 -6.46 4.47 4.91
CA LEU A 274 -6.34 4.21 3.48
C LEU A 274 -7.51 3.36 2.97
N LEU A 275 -7.77 2.24 3.62
CA LEU A 275 -8.80 1.29 3.20
C LEU A 275 -10.23 1.75 3.53
N PHE A 276 -10.40 2.68 4.46
CA PHE A 276 -11.69 3.25 4.82
C PHE A 276 -12.45 3.87 3.64
N LEU A 277 -11.74 4.40 2.65
CA LEU A 277 -12.36 4.98 1.47
C LEU A 277 -12.69 3.95 0.38
N CYS A 278 -12.00 2.82 0.42
CA CYS A 278 -12.23 1.73 -0.54
C CYS A 278 -13.36 0.81 -0.09
N TYR A 279 -13.51 0.63 1.21
CA TYR A 279 -14.43 -0.35 1.79
C TYR A 279 -15.54 0.33 2.63
N PRO A 280 -16.71 -0.33 2.76
CA PRO A 280 -17.82 0.19 3.54
C PRO A 280 -17.44 0.49 5.00
N VAL A 281 -17.98 1.59 5.53
CA VAL A 281 -17.74 2.07 6.91
C VAL A 281 -17.97 1.00 7.98
N LYS A 282 -18.91 0.09 7.76
CA LYS A 282 -19.19 -1.04 8.67
C LYS A 282 -17.99 -1.94 8.92
N LEU A 283 -17.01 -1.97 7.98
CA LEU A 283 -15.81 -2.80 8.07
C LEU A 283 -14.65 -2.10 8.79
N PHE A 284 -14.77 -0.82 9.14
CA PHE A 284 -13.70 -0.01 9.71
C PHE A 284 -12.98 -0.67 10.90
N VAL A 285 -13.75 -1.15 11.89
CA VAL A 285 -13.18 -1.80 13.08
C VAL A 285 -12.45 -3.09 12.73
N TRP A 286 -13.01 -3.88 11.81
CA TRP A 286 -12.42 -5.16 11.40
C TRP A 286 -11.17 -4.96 10.55
N ILE A 287 -11.13 -3.94 9.71
CA ILE A 287 -9.95 -3.51 8.96
C ILE A 287 -8.83 -3.13 9.93
N PHE A 288 -9.14 -2.34 10.98
CA PHE A 288 -8.16 -1.97 12.00
C PHE A 288 -7.61 -3.20 12.75
N VAL A 289 -8.48 -4.10 13.19
CA VAL A 289 -8.08 -5.34 13.88
C VAL A 289 -7.19 -6.20 12.97
N ALA A 290 -7.56 -6.35 11.70
CA ALA A 290 -6.78 -7.12 10.73
C ALA A 290 -5.42 -6.47 10.44
N ALA A 291 -5.37 -5.15 10.26
CA ALA A 291 -4.12 -4.42 10.06
C ALA A 291 -3.19 -4.51 11.28
N ALA A 292 -3.73 -4.38 12.49
CA ALA A 292 -2.96 -4.54 13.74
C ALA A 292 -2.44 -5.98 13.91
N ALA A 293 -3.25 -6.98 13.57
CA ALA A 293 -2.83 -8.38 13.59
C ALA A 293 -1.71 -8.66 12.58
N GLY A 294 -1.81 -8.13 11.35
CA GLY A 294 -0.79 -8.23 10.32
C GLY A 294 0.54 -7.61 10.75
N SER A 295 0.50 -6.40 11.32
CA SER A 295 1.67 -5.70 11.85
C SER A 295 2.37 -6.50 12.95
N LYS A 296 1.62 -7.05 13.91
CA LYS A 296 2.18 -7.92 14.96
C LYS A 296 2.75 -9.22 14.41
N CYS A 297 2.07 -9.86 13.46
CA CYS A 297 2.52 -11.11 12.84
C CYS A 297 3.91 -10.94 12.22
N LEU A 298 4.13 -9.91 11.44
CA LEU A 298 5.42 -9.68 10.79
C LEU A 298 6.51 -9.25 11.78
N SER A 299 6.18 -8.46 12.79
CA SER A 299 7.12 -8.07 13.84
C SER A 299 7.64 -9.27 14.66
N LEU A 300 6.79 -10.27 14.93
CA LEU A 300 7.17 -11.53 15.57
C LEU A 300 8.05 -12.39 14.66
N PHE A 301 7.76 -12.39 13.36
CA PHE A 301 8.56 -13.10 12.38
C PHE A 301 9.99 -12.52 12.28
N ASP A 302 10.12 -11.19 12.30
CA ASP A 302 11.40 -10.48 12.28
C ASP A 302 12.22 -10.76 13.55
N LYS A 303 11.60 -10.74 14.75
CA LYS A 303 12.27 -11.06 16.03
C LYS A 303 12.86 -12.47 16.04
N LYS A 304 12.07 -13.48 15.65
CA LYS A 304 12.56 -14.87 15.57
C LYS A 304 13.74 -15.03 14.62
N LYS A 305 13.80 -14.23 13.58
CA LYS A 305 14.90 -14.27 12.60
C LYS A 305 16.19 -13.70 13.19
N VAL A 306 16.12 -12.67 14.02
CA VAL A 306 17.26 -12.08 14.73
C VAL A 306 17.77 -13.05 15.81
N GLU A 307 16.87 -13.65 16.59
CA GLU A 307 17.24 -14.64 17.61
C GLU A 307 17.94 -15.88 17.02
N ASN A 308 17.40 -16.42 15.91
CA ASN A 308 18.04 -17.56 15.23
C ASN A 308 19.42 -17.23 14.62
N LYS A 309 19.65 -15.97 14.26
CA LYS A 309 20.96 -15.54 13.73
C LYS A 309 22.00 -15.44 14.85
N ASN A 310 21.60 -14.94 16.02
CA ASN A 310 22.46 -14.81 17.19
C ASN A 310 22.74 -16.16 17.90
N SER A 311 21.94 -17.20 17.61
CA SER A 311 22.14 -18.55 18.16
C SER A 311 23.06 -19.44 17.29
N VAL A 312 23.44 -18.97 16.11
CA VAL A 312 24.29 -19.70 15.13
C VAL A 312 25.70 -19.07 15.03
N GLU A 313 25.88 -17.88 15.59
CA GLU A 313 27.19 -17.24 15.85
C GLU A 313 27.68 -17.61 17.27
#